data_b82c28208d7c4c20dc9b2091923f651a
#
_entry.id   b82c28208d7c4c20dc9b2091923f651a
#
_cell.length_a   1.000
_cell.length_b   1.000
_cell.length_c   1.000
_cell.angle_alpha   90.00
_cell.angle_beta   90.00
_cell.angle_gamma   90.00
#
_symmetry.space_group_name_H-M   'P 1'
#
loop_
_entity.id
_entity.type
_entity.pdbx_description
1 polymer ?
#
loop_
_entity_poly.entity_id
_entity_poly.type
_entity_poly.pdbx_seq_one_letter_code
_entity_poly.pdbx_strand_id
1 'polypeptide(L)'
;MILCLLLMLAVFPLPMWPSVEPRTTVLEEESREGYTCRLIEYNAVGQERVQSYLLVPDEASAGNPCPGLVLLHDHGARFDIGKEKLVRPLASAPAHIQASALQWVTDGFDGVFLADRLAAAGYVVIVPDALYWGSRSTELCQAWSRMQFGDAPSEGIRAVKQAVYEGQRAVYDSLARHGIVWAEQTLNEDAAAARLLASLPCVDPQRVGCFGWSMGAHRAWLLGAFCNEVKTGVALCWMTLKATQAQPPSASDYSMMIPALRERYDFPDIARWLCPKPFLFLNGRSDRLFPPDATQEAFDRMQALYGEAGGEGRLRTEFFDGGHHCGLREQETILHFFENQLSIQYGRKGIHPSETDSGQADGLCARWRRCHR
;
A
#
# COMPACT_ATOMS: atom_id res chain seq x y z
N MET A 1 37.32 9.35 -7.61
CA MET A 1 36.27 8.60 -6.90
C MET A 1 35.17 9.48 -6.29
N ILE A 2 35.46 10.67 -5.77
CA ILE A 2 34.48 11.61 -5.19
C ILE A 2 33.61 12.30 -6.27
N LEU A 3 34.10 12.47 -7.49
CA LEU A 3 33.37 13.13 -8.58
C LEU A 3 32.29 12.25 -9.23
N CYS A 4 32.41 10.91 -9.17
CA CYS A 4 31.37 9.99 -9.65
C CYS A 4 30.18 9.86 -8.66
N LEU A 5 30.41 10.08 -7.36
CA LEU A 5 29.31 10.05 -6.38
C LEU A 5 28.39 11.28 -6.48
N LEU A 6 28.88 12.40 -6.97
CA LEU A 6 28.10 13.64 -7.16
C LEU A 6 27.26 13.64 -8.44
N LEU A 7 27.56 12.78 -9.41
CA LEU A 7 26.75 12.63 -10.64
C LEU A 7 25.57 11.64 -10.49
N MET A 8 25.53 10.86 -9.41
CA MET A 8 24.41 9.96 -9.10
C MET A 8 23.26 10.66 -8.35
N LEU A 9 23.45 11.87 -7.89
CA LEU A 9 22.42 12.76 -7.36
C LEU A 9 21.82 13.64 -8.47
N ALA A 10 21.55 13.09 -9.63
CA ALA A 10 20.55 13.66 -10.51
C ALA A 10 19.20 13.51 -9.78
N VAL A 11 18.97 14.46 -8.87
CA VAL A 11 17.70 14.68 -8.19
C VAL A 11 16.64 14.66 -9.28
N PHE A 12 15.89 13.57 -9.33
CA PHE A 12 14.66 13.56 -10.09
C PHE A 12 13.65 14.35 -9.23
N PRO A 13 13.33 15.59 -9.57
CA PRO A 13 12.36 16.34 -8.82
C PRO A 13 10.97 15.88 -9.24
N LEU A 14 10.49 14.77 -8.67
CA LEU A 14 9.05 14.74 -8.49
C LEU A 14 8.74 15.92 -7.56
N PRO A 15 7.81 16.81 -7.93
CA PRO A 15 7.46 17.92 -7.06
C PRO A 15 6.84 17.37 -5.78
N MET A 16 7.70 17.12 -4.79
CA MET A 16 7.23 16.89 -3.43
C MET A 16 6.71 18.24 -2.94
N TRP A 17 5.42 18.32 -2.80
CA TRP A 17 4.75 19.54 -2.35
C TRP A 17 5.15 19.84 -0.91
N PRO A 18 5.20 21.13 -0.51
CA PRO A 18 5.59 21.49 0.83
C PRO A 18 4.78 20.69 1.85
N SER A 19 5.48 20.09 2.82
CA SER A 19 4.83 19.37 3.90
C SER A 19 3.91 20.33 4.68
N VAL A 20 2.63 20.02 4.69
CA VAL A 20 1.67 20.69 5.58
C VAL A 20 1.69 19.92 6.89
N GLU A 21 1.69 20.64 8.03
CA GLU A 21 1.60 20.00 9.33
C GLU A 21 0.28 19.20 9.41
N PRO A 22 0.30 17.90 9.76
CA PRO A 22 -0.89 17.06 9.68
C PRO A 22 -1.94 17.51 10.71
N ARG A 23 -3.05 18.06 10.25
CA ARG A 23 -4.23 18.30 11.08
C ARG A 23 -5.19 17.14 10.91
N THR A 24 -5.49 16.46 11.99
CA THR A 24 -6.30 15.25 11.98
C THR A 24 -7.60 15.48 12.75
N THR A 25 -8.70 14.96 12.22
CA THR A 25 -9.99 14.89 12.91
C THR A 25 -10.40 13.43 12.98
N VAL A 26 -10.73 12.93 14.17
CA VAL A 26 -11.37 11.62 14.34
C VAL A 26 -12.85 11.81 14.05
N LEU A 27 -13.37 11.09 13.08
CA LEU A 27 -14.78 11.12 12.69
C LEU A 27 -15.58 10.05 13.46
N GLU A 28 -14.97 8.87 13.65
CA GLU A 28 -15.60 7.74 14.33
C GLU A 28 -14.52 6.81 14.90
N GLU A 29 -14.86 6.07 15.94
CA GLU A 29 -13.96 5.11 16.59
C GLU A 29 -14.72 3.83 16.98
N GLU A 30 -14.09 2.67 16.78
CA GLU A 30 -14.62 1.35 17.14
C GLU A 30 -13.50 0.54 17.81
N SER A 31 -13.77 0.07 19.05
CA SER A 31 -12.87 -0.87 19.73
C SER A 31 -13.02 -2.26 19.13
N ARG A 32 -11.90 -2.92 18.86
CA ARG A 32 -11.80 -4.27 18.32
C ARG A 32 -10.91 -5.13 19.22
N GLU A 33 -10.86 -6.42 18.97
CA GLU A 33 -10.02 -7.32 19.78
C GLU A 33 -8.53 -6.99 19.60
N GLY A 34 -7.92 -6.38 20.63
CA GLY A 34 -6.51 -6.03 20.70
C GLY A 34 -6.10 -4.72 20.01
N TYR A 35 -7.04 -3.96 19.44
CA TYR A 35 -6.76 -2.65 18.83
C TYR A 35 -8.01 -1.80 18.69
N THR A 36 -7.83 -0.50 18.48
CA THR A 36 -8.88 0.46 18.16
C THR A 36 -8.80 0.86 16.69
N CYS A 37 -9.93 0.83 15.97
CA CYS A 37 -10.06 1.31 14.60
C CYS A 37 -10.72 2.70 14.61
N ARG A 38 -10.05 3.69 14.01
CA ARG A 38 -10.54 5.07 13.88
C ARG A 38 -10.74 5.42 12.42
N LEU A 39 -11.91 5.94 12.10
CA LEU A 39 -12.08 6.69 10.86
C LEU A 39 -11.58 8.11 11.11
N ILE A 40 -10.54 8.49 10.43
CA ILE A 40 -9.93 9.82 10.53
C ILE A 40 -10.00 10.56 9.21
N GLU A 41 -9.90 11.86 9.28
CA GLU A 41 -9.70 12.74 8.13
C GLU A 41 -8.50 13.64 8.42
N TYR A 42 -7.54 13.70 7.49
CA TYR A 42 -6.37 14.56 7.62
C TYR A 42 -6.19 15.47 6.39
N ASN A 43 -5.52 16.58 6.57
CA ASN A 43 -5.12 17.46 5.47
C ASN A 43 -3.89 16.87 4.77
N ALA A 44 -3.97 16.75 3.46
CA ALA A 44 -2.87 16.30 2.63
C ALA A 44 -2.23 17.48 1.91
N VAL A 45 -2.54 17.65 0.64
CA VAL A 45 -1.94 18.66 -0.22
C VAL A 45 -2.89 19.85 -0.35
N GLY A 46 -2.39 21.04 -0.11
CA GLY A 46 -3.23 22.24 -0.17
C GLY A 46 -4.34 22.21 0.89
N GLN A 47 -5.60 22.27 0.44
CA GLN A 47 -6.78 22.16 1.29
C GLN A 47 -7.46 20.78 1.18
N GLU A 48 -6.88 19.86 0.41
CA GLU A 48 -7.43 18.52 0.21
C GLU A 48 -7.45 17.75 1.52
N ARG A 49 -8.58 17.11 1.79
CA ARG A 49 -8.76 16.23 2.95
C ARG A 49 -8.91 14.79 2.50
N VAL A 50 -8.18 13.91 3.17
CA VAL A 50 -8.16 12.47 2.87
C VAL A 50 -8.72 11.72 4.07
N GLN A 51 -9.74 10.89 3.83
CA GLN A 51 -10.21 9.95 4.83
C GLN A 51 -9.35 8.70 4.84
N SER A 52 -9.08 8.19 6.04
CA SER A 52 -8.30 7.00 6.28
C SER A 52 -8.87 6.22 7.45
N TYR A 53 -8.63 4.91 7.46
CA TYR A 53 -8.65 4.16 8.70
C TYR A 53 -7.28 4.24 9.38
N LEU A 54 -7.29 4.48 10.69
CA LEU A 54 -6.11 4.39 11.57
C LEU A 54 -6.40 3.32 12.63
N LEU A 55 -5.63 2.24 12.59
CA LEU A 55 -5.74 1.11 13.52
C LEU A 55 -4.59 1.22 14.51
N VAL A 56 -4.90 1.26 15.81
CA VAL A 56 -3.92 1.46 16.89
C VAL A 56 -4.02 0.29 17.85
N PRO A 57 -2.98 -0.55 17.98
CA PRO A 57 -2.93 -1.61 18.99
C PRO A 57 -3.12 -1.06 20.41
N ASP A 58 -3.81 -1.80 21.28
CA ASP A 58 -4.11 -1.38 22.66
C ASP A 58 -2.85 -1.14 23.49
N GLU A 59 -1.76 -1.82 23.18
CA GLU A 59 -0.45 -1.68 23.82
C GLU A 59 0.37 -0.47 23.33
N ALA A 60 0.00 0.10 22.16
CA ALA A 60 0.73 1.20 21.55
C ALA A 60 0.49 2.52 22.31
N SER A 61 1.55 3.14 22.79
CA SER A 61 1.50 4.40 23.55
C SER A 61 2.80 5.19 23.39
N ALA A 62 2.83 6.42 23.90
CA ALA A 62 4.06 7.22 23.94
C ALA A 62 5.18 6.57 24.77
N GLY A 63 4.83 5.73 25.76
CA GLY A 63 5.78 4.95 26.55
C GLY A 63 6.19 3.61 25.92
N ASN A 64 5.43 3.15 24.93
CA ASN A 64 5.68 1.92 24.18
C ASN A 64 5.34 2.14 22.70
N PRO A 65 6.16 2.90 21.95
CA PRO A 65 5.89 3.19 20.55
C PRO A 65 6.08 1.94 19.68
N CYS A 66 5.06 1.63 18.89
CA CYS A 66 5.02 0.49 17.99
C CYS A 66 5.52 0.85 16.58
N PRO A 67 5.90 -0.15 15.74
CA PRO A 67 6.15 0.10 14.33
C PRO A 67 4.88 0.55 13.61
N GLY A 68 5.03 1.40 12.58
CA GLY A 68 3.92 1.92 11.78
C GLY A 68 3.92 1.39 10.37
N LEU A 69 2.72 1.19 9.77
CA LEU A 69 2.57 0.75 8.39
C LEU A 69 1.56 1.61 7.64
N VAL A 70 1.95 2.09 6.47
CA VAL A 70 1.03 2.71 5.49
C VAL A 70 0.61 1.63 4.50
N LEU A 71 -0.67 1.28 4.46
CA LEU A 71 -1.20 0.30 3.53
C LEU A 71 -1.97 0.99 2.41
N LEU A 72 -1.67 0.62 1.18
CA LEU A 72 -2.15 1.27 -0.04
C LEU A 72 -2.98 0.28 -0.85
N HIS A 73 -4.27 0.59 -0.99
CA HIS A 73 -5.23 -0.29 -1.66
C HIS A 73 -5.01 -0.34 -3.18
N ASP A 74 -5.48 -1.41 -3.78
CA ASP A 74 -5.44 -1.69 -5.21
C ASP A 74 -6.49 -0.91 -6.03
N HIS A 75 -6.37 -0.99 -7.37
CA HIS A 75 -7.37 -0.44 -8.31
C HIS A 75 -8.67 -1.26 -8.29
N GLY A 76 -8.58 -2.53 -8.63
CA GLY A 76 -9.64 -3.53 -8.61
C GLY A 76 -10.91 -3.22 -9.39
N ALA A 77 -10.99 -2.08 -10.09
CA ALA A 77 -12.23 -1.56 -10.67
C ALA A 77 -13.42 -1.56 -9.68
N ARG A 78 -13.11 -1.38 -8.39
CA ARG A 78 -14.04 -1.26 -7.26
C ARG A 78 -13.83 0.10 -6.62
N PHE A 79 -14.56 1.10 -7.11
CA PHE A 79 -14.34 2.50 -6.77
C PHE A 79 -15.18 2.96 -5.58
N ASP A 80 -16.21 2.20 -5.24
CA ASP A 80 -17.08 2.41 -4.08
C ASP A 80 -16.36 2.21 -2.74
N ILE A 81 -15.29 1.41 -2.77
CA ILE A 81 -14.42 1.11 -1.64
C ILE A 81 -12.97 1.43 -1.98
N GLY A 82 -12.23 1.93 -1.00
CA GLY A 82 -10.80 2.18 -1.06
C GLY A 82 -10.11 1.54 0.13
N LYS A 83 -10.05 2.23 1.26
CA LYS A 83 -9.54 1.72 2.55
C LYS A 83 -10.26 0.46 3.03
N GLU A 84 -11.54 0.29 2.69
CA GLU A 84 -12.35 -0.88 3.02
C GLU A 84 -11.91 -2.16 2.29
N LYS A 85 -11.02 -2.07 1.31
CA LYS A 85 -10.38 -3.23 0.68
C LYS A 85 -9.35 -3.92 1.59
N LEU A 86 -8.82 -3.18 2.55
CA LEU A 86 -7.73 -3.65 3.43
C LEU A 86 -8.15 -3.67 4.90
N VAL A 87 -9.18 -2.90 5.27
CA VAL A 87 -9.71 -2.78 6.65
C VAL A 87 -11.15 -3.22 6.67
N ARG A 88 -11.53 -4.02 7.66
CA ARG A 88 -12.94 -4.31 7.93
C ARG A 88 -13.68 -2.99 8.18
N PRO A 89 -14.73 -2.67 7.42
CA PRO A 89 -15.51 -1.44 7.64
C PRO A 89 -16.02 -1.32 9.08
N LEU A 90 -16.21 -0.09 9.56
CA LEU A 90 -16.87 0.14 10.83
C LEU A 90 -18.32 -0.37 10.80
N ALA A 91 -18.86 -0.73 11.95
CA ALA A 91 -20.22 -1.25 12.05
C ALA A 91 -21.28 -0.26 11.53
N SER A 92 -21.01 1.05 11.58
CA SER A 92 -21.84 2.14 11.05
C SER A 92 -21.81 2.27 9.53
N ALA A 93 -20.81 1.64 8.84
CA ALA A 93 -20.70 1.75 7.40
C ALA A 93 -21.95 1.21 6.68
N PRO A 94 -22.40 1.83 5.58
CA PRO A 94 -23.59 1.37 4.84
C PRO A 94 -23.49 -0.11 4.45
N ALA A 95 -24.63 -0.83 4.51
CA ALA A 95 -24.67 -2.27 4.26
C ALA A 95 -24.08 -2.67 2.89
N HIS A 96 -24.30 -1.86 1.84
CA HIS A 96 -23.73 -2.12 0.50
C HIS A 96 -22.20 -1.97 0.49
N ILE A 97 -21.61 -1.08 1.29
CA ILE A 97 -20.18 -0.95 1.47
C ILE A 97 -19.58 -2.13 2.22
N GLN A 98 -20.25 -2.57 3.30
CA GLN A 98 -19.84 -3.77 4.03
C GLN A 98 -19.85 -5.01 3.13
N ALA A 99 -20.91 -5.20 2.34
CA ALA A 99 -21.03 -6.30 1.39
C ALA A 99 -19.98 -6.24 0.28
N SER A 100 -19.71 -5.03 -0.26
CA SER A 100 -18.67 -4.81 -1.26
C SER A 100 -17.29 -5.15 -0.72
N ALA A 101 -16.95 -4.70 0.49
CA ALA A 101 -15.69 -4.97 1.15
C ALA A 101 -15.51 -6.47 1.46
N LEU A 102 -16.57 -7.11 1.98
CA LEU A 102 -16.53 -8.55 2.28
C LEU A 102 -16.30 -9.39 1.03
N GLN A 103 -16.99 -9.08 -0.07
CA GLN A 103 -16.73 -9.77 -1.33
C GLN A 103 -15.30 -9.53 -1.82
N TRP A 104 -14.81 -8.29 -1.73
CA TRP A 104 -13.46 -7.96 -2.19
C TRP A 104 -12.39 -8.74 -1.41
N VAL A 105 -12.49 -8.75 -0.08
CA VAL A 105 -11.51 -9.46 0.75
C VAL A 105 -11.60 -10.97 0.57
N THR A 106 -12.81 -11.49 0.32
CA THR A 106 -12.99 -12.92 0.02
C THR A 106 -12.31 -13.30 -1.29
N ASP A 107 -12.47 -12.48 -2.33
CA ASP A 107 -11.94 -12.78 -3.68
C ASP A 107 -10.42 -12.56 -3.77
N GLY A 108 -9.87 -11.57 -3.06
CA GLY A 108 -8.49 -11.13 -3.22
C GLY A 108 -7.54 -11.39 -2.04
N PHE A 109 -8.08 -11.70 -0.85
CA PHE A 109 -7.32 -11.81 0.40
C PHE A 109 -7.69 -13.05 1.24
N ASP A 110 -8.29 -14.06 0.64
CA ASP A 110 -8.75 -15.29 1.32
C ASP A 110 -9.65 -15.00 2.54
N GLY A 111 -10.47 -13.95 2.48
CA GLY A 111 -11.42 -13.57 3.53
C GLY A 111 -10.79 -12.83 4.73
N VAL A 112 -9.51 -12.44 4.67
CA VAL A 112 -8.82 -11.78 5.79
C VAL A 112 -8.45 -10.34 5.45
N PHE A 113 -8.96 -9.39 6.20
CA PHE A 113 -8.56 -7.99 6.12
C PHE A 113 -7.12 -7.81 6.62
N LEU A 114 -6.20 -7.50 5.70
CA LEU A 114 -4.76 -7.46 5.99
C LEU A 114 -4.41 -6.41 7.05
N ALA A 115 -5.04 -5.24 7.03
CA ALA A 115 -4.76 -4.17 7.98
C ALA A 115 -5.18 -4.56 9.41
N ASP A 116 -6.34 -5.23 9.56
CA ASP A 116 -6.81 -5.75 10.84
C ASP A 116 -5.84 -6.81 11.39
N ARG A 117 -5.36 -7.70 10.51
CA ARG A 117 -4.36 -8.71 10.86
C ARG A 117 -3.04 -8.09 11.35
N LEU A 118 -2.55 -7.06 10.66
CA LEU A 118 -1.32 -6.36 11.04
C LEU A 118 -1.49 -5.55 12.33
N ALA A 119 -2.65 -4.92 12.55
CA ALA A 119 -2.93 -4.22 13.80
C ALA A 119 -2.97 -5.20 14.99
N ALA A 120 -3.62 -6.36 14.82
CA ALA A 120 -3.62 -7.43 15.84
C ALA A 120 -2.22 -8.02 16.09
N ALA A 121 -1.28 -7.87 15.14
CA ALA A 121 0.13 -8.25 15.28
C ALA A 121 1.01 -7.14 15.90
N GLY A 122 0.43 -6.00 16.34
CA GLY A 122 1.14 -4.93 17.05
C GLY A 122 1.65 -3.79 16.19
N TYR A 123 1.19 -3.65 14.95
CA TYR A 123 1.53 -2.51 14.08
C TYR A 123 0.47 -1.41 14.18
N VAL A 124 0.88 -0.14 14.27
CA VAL A 124 -0.03 0.99 14.04
C VAL A 124 -0.19 1.13 12.53
N VAL A 125 -1.42 1.02 12.03
CA VAL A 125 -1.68 0.94 10.59
C VAL A 125 -2.53 2.12 10.14
N ILE A 126 -2.13 2.82 9.05
CA ILE A 126 -2.93 3.83 8.37
C ILE A 126 -3.25 3.39 6.94
N VAL A 127 -4.51 3.56 6.52
CA VAL A 127 -4.99 3.13 5.20
C VAL A 127 -5.78 4.27 4.54
N PRO A 128 -5.14 5.09 3.68
CA PRO A 128 -5.80 6.22 3.02
C PRO A 128 -6.59 5.82 1.77
N ASP A 129 -7.72 6.51 1.54
CA ASP A 129 -8.42 6.47 0.26
C ASP A 129 -7.65 7.25 -0.81
N ALA A 130 -7.36 6.61 -1.95
CA ALA A 130 -6.89 7.32 -3.13
C ALA A 130 -8.01 8.14 -3.78
N LEU A 131 -7.65 9.20 -4.50
CA LEU A 131 -8.60 9.95 -5.31
C LEU A 131 -9.34 9.03 -6.29
N TYR A 132 -10.65 9.14 -6.36
CA TYR A 132 -11.59 8.32 -7.12
C TYR A 132 -12.00 7.00 -6.46
N TRP A 133 -11.52 6.67 -5.25
CA TRP A 133 -11.93 5.48 -4.49
C TRP A 133 -12.52 5.84 -3.13
N GLY A 134 -13.38 4.95 -2.62
CA GLY A 134 -13.95 5.05 -1.28
C GLY A 134 -14.70 6.36 -1.05
N SER A 135 -14.35 7.09 0.00
CA SER A 135 -14.94 8.39 0.36
C SER A 135 -14.68 9.49 -0.68
N ARG A 136 -13.72 9.28 -1.56
CA ARG A 136 -13.34 10.23 -2.62
C ARG A 136 -13.86 9.82 -4.00
N SER A 137 -14.73 8.80 -4.04
CA SER A 137 -15.40 8.36 -5.26
C SER A 137 -16.54 9.30 -5.68
N THR A 138 -17.06 9.08 -6.88
CA THR A 138 -18.19 9.85 -7.39
C THR A 138 -19.52 9.26 -6.92
N GLU A 139 -20.60 10.06 -6.97
CA GLU A 139 -21.96 9.56 -6.72
C GLU A 139 -22.34 8.40 -7.65
N LEU A 140 -21.82 8.39 -8.88
CA LEU A 140 -22.03 7.29 -9.80
C LEU A 140 -21.41 5.98 -9.29
N CYS A 141 -20.23 6.04 -8.66
CA CYS A 141 -19.59 4.89 -8.02
C CYS A 141 -20.43 4.34 -6.88
N GLN A 142 -20.97 5.23 -6.04
CA GLN A 142 -21.82 4.85 -4.91
C GLN A 142 -23.19 4.31 -5.40
N ALA A 143 -23.74 4.88 -6.47
CA ALA A 143 -24.95 4.36 -7.09
C ALA A 143 -24.75 2.94 -7.63
N TRP A 144 -23.63 2.68 -8.31
CA TRP A 144 -23.29 1.32 -8.75
C TRP A 144 -23.22 0.34 -7.57
N SER A 145 -22.58 0.73 -6.47
CA SER A 145 -22.45 -0.11 -5.27
C SER A 145 -23.83 -0.46 -4.68
N ARG A 146 -24.72 0.52 -4.52
CA ARG A 146 -26.10 0.29 -4.06
C ARG A 146 -26.87 -0.65 -5.00
N MET A 147 -26.68 -0.53 -6.33
CA MET A 147 -27.30 -1.42 -7.31
C MET A 147 -26.75 -2.85 -7.23
N GLN A 148 -25.45 -3.00 -7.03
CA GLN A 148 -24.76 -4.30 -7.01
C GLN A 148 -24.95 -5.05 -5.70
N PHE A 149 -24.90 -4.35 -4.58
CA PHE A 149 -24.87 -4.91 -3.23
C PHE A 149 -26.06 -4.51 -2.34
N GLY A 150 -27.03 -3.79 -2.89
CA GLY A 150 -28.29 -3.48 -2.20
C GLY A 150 -29.27 -4.65 -2.19
N ASP A 151 -30.36 -4.49 -1.48
CA ASP A 151 -31.37 -5.54 -1.29
C ASP A 151 -32.07 -5.96 -2.60
N ALA A 152 -32.11 -5.09 -3.58
CA ALA A 152 -32.73 -5.32 -4.88
C ALA A 152 -31.82 -4.78 -6.00
N PRO A 153 -30.82 -5.57 -6.46
CA PRO A 153 -30.00 -5.20 -7.60
C PRO A 153 -30.85 -4.91 -8.84
N SER A 154 -30.59 -3.78 -9.51
CA SER A 154 -31.40 -3.30 -10.63
C SER A 154 -30.76 -3.62 -11.99
N GLU A 155 -31.57 -3.58 -13.04
CA GLU A 155 -31.08 -3.65 -14.41
C GLU A 155 -30.11 -2.50 -14.69
N GLY A 156 -29.16 -2.73 -15.61
CA GLY A 156 -28.20 -1.70 -15.98
C GLY A 156 -26.91 -1.63 -15.16
N ILE A 157 -26.75 -2.44 -14.11
CA ILE A 157 -25.54 -2.51 -13.26
C ILE A 157 -24.24 -2.50 -14.08
N ARG A 158 -24.20 -3.31 -15.15
CA ARG A 158 -23.00 -3.43 -16.01
C ARG A 158 -22.69 -2.12 -16.72
N ALA A 159 -23.73 -1.43 -17.25
CA ALA A 159 -23.54 -0.15 -17.94
C ALA A 159 -23.06 0.93 -16.97
N VAL A 160 -23.60 0.99 -15.76
CA VAL A 160 -23.14 1.91 -14.71
C VAL A 160 -21.70 1.61 -14.32
N LYS A 161 -21.33 0.34 -14.12
CA LYS A 161 -19.95 -0.05 -13.83
C LYS A 161 -18.99 0.37 -14.94
N GLN A 162 -19.38 0.19 -16.19
CA GLN A 162 -18.58 0.61 -17.34
C GLN A 162 -18.41 2.14 -17.38
N ALA A 163 -19.48 2.90 -17.16
CA ALA A 163 -19.42 4.35 -17.10
C ALA A 163 -18.52 4.86 -15.96
N VAL A 164 -18.57 4.20 -14.77
CA VAL A 164 -17.67 4.50 -13.66
C VAL A 164 -16.21 4.25 -14.05
N TYR A 165 -15.94 3.12 -14.69
CA TYR A 165 -14.57 2.78 -15.12
C TYR A 165 -14.03 3.78 -16.15
N GLU A 166 -14.86 4.14 -17.13
CA GLU A 166 -14.50 5.13 -18.17
C GLU A 166 -14.38 6.55 -17.61
N GLY A 167 -15.10 6.86 -16.53
CA GLY A 167 -15.05 8.16 -15.85
C GLY A 167 -13.67 8.55 -15.32
N GLN A 168 -12.76 7.58 -15.12
CA GLN A 168 -11.37 7.86 -14.76
C GLN A 168 -10.68 8.75 -15.79
N ARG A 169 -11.01 8.60 -17.08
CA ARG A 169 -10.48 9.46 -18.14
C ARG A 169 -10.84 10.92 -17.91
N ALA A 170 -12.09 11.20 -17.53
CA ALA A 170 -12.55 12.57 -17.28
C ALA A 170 -11.81 13.21 -16.09
N VAL A 171 -11.54 12.43 -15.04
CA VAL A 171 -10.74 12.88 -13.89
C VAL A 171 -9.31 13.18 -14.33
N TYR A 172 -8.67 12.26 -15.05
CA TYR A 172 -7.31 12.44 -15.56
C TYR A 172 -7.20 13.72 -16.43
N ASP A 173 -8.10 13.88 -17.41
CA ASP A 173 -8.12 15.03 -18.30
C ASP A 173 -8.41 16.34 -17.55
N SER A 174 -9.22 16.29 -16.47
CA SER A 174 -9.49 17.44 -15.62
C SER A 174 -8.25 17.86 -14.83
N LEU A 175 -7.57 16.92 -14.17
CA LEU A 175 -6.33 17.19 -13.45
C LEU A 175 -5.24 17.73 -14.38
N ALA A 176 -5.06 17.11 -15.55
CA ALA A 176 -4.07 17.53 -16.55
C ALA A 176 -4.29 18.98 -17.04
N ARG A 177 -5.54 19.40 -17.21
CA ARG A 177 -5.87 20.81 -17.59
C ARG A 177 -5.45 21.81 -16.50
N HIS A 178 -5.33 21.39 -15.25
CA HIS A 178 -4.85 22.21 -14.14
C HIS A 178 -3.33 22.00 -13.87
N GLY A 179 -2.63 21.27 -14.75
CA GLY A 179 -1.20 20.98 -14.57
C GLY A 179 -0.91 19.98 -13.46
N ILE A 180 -1.90 19.21 -13.04
CA ILE A 180 -1.77 18.21 -11.96
C ILE A 180 -1.57 16.83 -12.58
N VAL A 181 -0.53 16.12 -12.17
CA VAL A 181 -0.31 14.70 -12.47
C VAL A 181 -0.96 13.87 -11.38
N TRP A 182 -1.95 13.05 -11.73
CA TRP A 182 -2.74 12.29 -10.76
C TRP A 182 -1.87 11.42 -9.82
N ALA A 183 -0.93 10.66 -10.39
CA ALA A 183 -0.07 9.81 -9.60
C ALA A 183 0.87 10.59 -8.66
N GLU A 184 1.30 11.79 -9.04
CA GLU A 184 2.11 12.67 -8.18
C GLU A 184 1.27 13.26 -7.03
N GLN A 185 0.03 13.65 -7.30
CA GLN A 185 -0.90 14.07 -6.26
C GLN A 185 -1.11 12.93 -5.25
N THR A 186 -1.40 11.72 -5.74
CA THR A 186 -1.58 10.54 -4.87
C THR A 186 -0.33 10.24 -4.05
N LEU A 187 0.87 10.31 -4.64
CA LEU A 187 2.13 10.15 -3.91
C LEU A 187 2.28 11.17 -2.77
N ASN A 188 1.94 12.43 -3.01
CA ASN A 188 2.01 13.47 -1.99
C ASN A 188 0.99 13.25 -0.86
N GLU A 189 -0.20 12.75 -1.18
CA GLU A 189 -1.24 12.38 -0.22
C GLU A 189 -0.81 11.16 0.63
N ASP A 190 -0.21 10.14 0.00
CA ASP A 190 0.35 8.96 0.67
C ASP A 190 1.54 9.35 1.57
N ALA A 191 2.39 10.27 1.12
CA ALA A 191 3.49 10.81 1.92
C ALA A 191 2.97 11.64 3.11
N ALA A 192 1.83 12.33 2.98
CA ALA A 192 1.18 13.01 4.10
C ALA A 192 0.67 11.98 5.14
N ALA A 193 0.10 10.84 4.69
CA ALA A 193 -0.27 9.75 5.58
C ALA A 193 0.95 9.17 6.33
N ALA A 194 2.07 8.96 5.64
CA ALA A 194 3.30 8.46 6.24
C ALA A 194 3.88 9.42 7.28
N ARG A 195 3.88 10.73 6.98
CA ARG A 195 4.30 11.78 7.93
C ARG A 195 3.39 11.87 9.15
N LEU A 196 2.06 11.81 8.92
CA LEU A 196 1.09 11.75 10.01
C LEU A 196 1.36 10.55 10.91
N LEU A 197 1.49 9.36 10.33
CA LEU A 197 1.78 8.13 11.07
C LEU A 197 3.06 8.25 11.90
N ALA A 198 4.15 8.72 11.29
CA ALA A 198 5.44 8.91 11.95
C ALA A 198 5.42 9.98 13.06
N SER A 199 4.45 10.90 13.04
CA SER A 199 4.29 11.96 14.06
C SER A 199 3.48 11.52 15.27
N LEU A 200 2.80 10.37 15.21
CA LEU A 200 1.99 9.89 16.33
C LEU A 200 2.87 9.47 17.51
N PRO A 201 2.57 9.88 18.74
CA PRO A 201 3.38 9.51 19.92
C PRO A 201 3.48 8.00 20.16
N CYS A 202 2.51 7.22 19.68
CA CYS A 202 2.47 5.76 19.78
C CYS A 202 3.22 5.05 18.65
N VAL A 203 3.88 5.76 17.73
CA VAL A 203 4.64 5.21 16.60
C VAL A 203 6.12 5.53 16.74
N ASP A 204 6.97 4.53 16.51
CA ASP A 204 8.41 4.75 16.37
C ASP A 204 8.71 5.25 14.95
N PRO A 205 9.15 6.51 14.76
CA PRO A 205 9.38 7.09 13.44
C PRO A 205 10.55 6.44 12.67
N GLN A 206 11.38 5.65 13.35
CA GLN A 206 12.45 4.87 12.70
C GLN A 206 11.97 3.50 12.22
N ARG A 207 10.74 3.10 12.56
CA ARG A 207 10.15 1.81 12.23
C ARG A 207 8.84 1.97 11.45
N VAL A 208 8.86 2.80 10.41
CA VAL A 208 7.71 2.99 9.51
C VAL A 208 7.96 2.28 8.19
N GLY A 209 7.00 1.44 7.78
CA GLY A 209 7.00 0.73 6.50
C GLY A 209 5.78 1.05 5.64
N CYS A 210 5.77 0.52 4.42
CA CYS A 210 4.59 0.59 3.56
C CYS A 210 4.31 -0.75 2.86
N PHE A 211 3.06 -0.98 2.55
CA PHE A 211 2.60 -2.13 1.75
C PHE A 211 1.62 -1.66 0.68
N GLY A 212 1.64 -2.33 -0.46
CA GLY A 212 0.59 -2.18 -1.45
C GLY A 212 0.45 -3.41 -2.35
N TRP A 213 -0.77 -3.62 -2.84
CA TRP A 213 -1.11 -4.64 -3.81
C TRP A 213 -1.59 -4.00 -5.11
N SER A 214 -1.14 -4.50 -6.27
CA SER A 214 -1.55 -4.00 -7.59
C SER A 214 -1.26 -2.48 -7.74
N MET A 215 -2.23 -1.63 -8.05
CA MET A 215 -2.05 -0.17 -8.01
C MET A 215 -1.45 0.30 -6.68
N GLY A 216 -1.83 -0.31 -5.57
CA GLY A 216 -1.23 -0.04 -4.26
C GLY A 216 0.26 -0.35 -4.21
N ALA A 217 0.72 -1.40 -4.91
CA ALA A 217 2.14 -1.72 -5.02
C ALA A 217 2.91 -0.64 -5.80
N HIS A 218 2.33 -0.10 -6.88
CA HIS A 218 2.86 1.05 -7.59
C HIS A 218 3.00 2.27 -6.66
N ARG A 219 1.97 2.54 -5.84
CA ARG A 219 1.99 3.59 -4.82
C ARG A 219 3.07 3.31 -3.75
N ALA A 220 3.18 2.06 -3.30
CA ALA A 220 4.12 1.67 -2.24
C ALA A 220 5.58 1.84 -2.65
N TRP A 221 5.97 1.43 -3.86
CA TRP A 221 7.35 1.62 -4.27
C TRP A 221 7.69 3.09 -4.60
N LEU A 222 6.71 3.89 -5.07
CA LEU A 222 6.89 5.35 -5.17
C LEU A 222 7.06 5.97 -3.79
N LEU A 223 6.20 5.61 -2.84
CA LEU A 223 6.28 6.10 -1.47
C LEU A 223 7.60 5.70 -0.81
N GLY A 224 8.03 4.45 -0.97
CA GLY A 224 9.31 3.96 -0.50
C GLY A 224 10.50 4.74 -1.07
N ALA A 225 10.46 5.08 -2.38
CA ALA A 225 11.52 5.79 -3.05
C ALA A 225 11.62 7.27 -2.63
N PHE A 226 10.49 7.96 -2.46
CA PHE A 226 10.46 9.41 -2.34
C PHE A 226 10.01 9.97 -0.97
N CYS A 227 9.60 9.10 -0.04
CA CYS A 227 9.24 9.49 1.33
C CYS A 227 10.29 9.02 2.33
N ASN A 228 10.90 9.95 3.06
CA ASN A 228 11.99 9.66 3.99
C ASN A 228 11.50 8.97 5.27
N GLU A 229 10.25 9.15 5.65
CA GLU A 229 9.63 8.51 6.79
C GLU A 229 9.55 6.99 6.59
N VAL A 230 9.30 6.54 5.36
CA VAL A 230 9.26 5.10 5.03
C VAL A 230 10.65 4.50 4.95
N LYS A 231 10.92 3.49 5.77
CA LYS A 231 12.21 2.82 5.91
C LYS A 231 12.29 1.49 5.17
N THR A 232 11.16 0.86 4.90
CA THR A 232 11.04 -0.45 4.24
C THR A 232 9.69 -0.58 3.58
N GLY A 233 9.51 -1.55 2.69
CA GLY A 233 8.20 -1.76 2.09
C GLY A 233 8.05 -3.07 1.35
N VAL A 234 6.78 -3.37 1.02
CA VAL A 234 6.40 -4.52 0.22
C VAL A 234 5.52 -4.08 -0.94
N ALA A 235 5.87 -4.48 -2.15
CA ALA A 235 5.11 -4.28 -3.38
C ALA A 235 4.66 -5.63 -3.93
N LEU A 236 3.36 -5.88 -3.94
CA LEU A 236 2.77 -7.14 -4.36
C LEU A 236 2.04 -6.99 -5.70
N CYS A 237 2.41 -7.81 -6.71
CA CYS A 237 1.77 -7.88 -8.02
C CYS A 237 1.70 -6.54 -8.77
N TRP A 238 2.80 -5.79 -8.77
CA TRP A 238 2.99 -4.69 -9.70
C TRP A 238 4.48 -4.41 -9.92
N MET A 239 5.07 -5.10 -10.87
CA MET A 239 6.37 -4.76 -11.46
C MET A 239 6.45 -5.40 -12.85
N THR A 240 6.92 -4.63 -13.82
CA THR A 240 7.06 -5.05 -15.21
C THR A 240 7.96 -4.08 -15.98
N LEU A 241 8.01 -4.22 -17.31
CA LEU A 241 8.70 -3.30 -18.23
C LEU A 241 7.69 -2.42 -18.97
N LYS A 242 8.05 -1.19 -19.30
CA LYS A 242 7.19 -0.29 -20.11
C LYS A 242 6.74 -0.91 -21.42
N ALA A 243 7.61 -1.71 -22.05
CA ALA A 243 7.32 -2.37 -23.32
C ALA A 243 6.12 -3.32 -23.26
N THR A 244 5.74 -3.79 -22.07
CA THR A 244 4.59 -4.69 -21.88
C THR A 244 3.27 -3.96 -21.62
N GLN A 245 3.32 -2.64 -21.41
CA GLN A 245 2.10 -1.86 -21.20
C GLN A 245 1.35 -1.56 -22.49
N ALA A 246 0.02 -1.57 -22.41
CA ALA A 246 -0.84 -1.20 -23.52
C ALA A 246 -0.58 0.24 -23.99
N GLN A 247 -0.61 0.43 -25.31
CA GLN A 247 -0.57 1.74 -25.93
C GLN A 247 -1.77 1.91 -26.86
N PRO A 248 -2.61 2.94 -26.69
CA PRO A 248 -2.56 3.98 -25.65
C PRO A 248 -2.89 3.42 -24.24
N PRO A 249 -2.59 4.17 -23.17
CA PRO A 249 -2.90 3.77 -21.81
C PRO A 249 -4.39 3.45 -21.62
N SER A 250 -4.67 2.41 -20.86
CA SER A 250 -6.05 2.05 -20.47
C SER A 250 -6.55 2.92 -19.31
N ALA A 251 -7.84 2.86 -19.01
CA ALA A 251 -8.41 3.62 -17.90
C ALA A 251 -7.76 3.27 -16.55
N SER A 252 -7.32 2.02 -16.36
CA SER A 252 -6.61 1.61 -15.15
C SER A 252 -5.21 2.23 -15.00
N ASP A 253 -4.63 2.76 -16.07
CA ASP A 253 -3.29 3.36 -16.03
C ASP A 253 -3.31 4.82 -15.59
N TYR A 254 -4.42 5.55 -15.79
CA TYR A 254 -4.45 7.01 -15.58
C TYR A 254 -4.01 7.45 -14.19
N SER A 255 -4.41 6.74 -13.14
CA SER A 255 -4.02 7.05 -11.76
C SER A 255 -2.57 6.69 -11.40
N MET A 256 -1.86 5.98 -12.31
CA MET A 256 -0.48 5.52 -12.14
C MET A 256 0.51 6.18 -13.12
N MET A 257 0.04 7.07 -13.99
CA MET A 257 0.90 7.71 -14.98
C MET A 257 1.69 8.86 -14.39
N ILE A 258 3.02 8.77 -14.47
CA ILE A 258 3.95 9.87 -14.21
C ILE A 258 4.75 10.10 -15.50
N PRO A 259 4.33 11.05 -16.38
CA PRO A 259 4.95 11.26 -17.68
C PRO A 259 6.46 11.46 -17.59
N ALA A 260 6.92 12.30 -16.67
CA ALA A 260 8.34 12.61 -16.51
C ALA A 260 9.22 11.39 -16.14
N LEU A 261 8.67 10.44 -15.35
CA LEU A 261 9.35 9.15 -15.11
C LEU A 261 9.36 8.29 -16.37
N ARG A 262 8.20 8.18 -17.04
CA ARG A 262 8.04 7.31 -18.21
C ARG A 262 8.84 7.74 -19.43
N GLU A 263 9.14 9.01 -19.59
CA GLU A 263 9.97 9.52 -20.69
C GLU A 263 11.43 9.09 -20.57
N ARG A 264 11.97 9.06 -19.35
CA ARG A 264 13.42 8.88 -19.10
C ARG A 264 13.79 7.51 -18.54
N TYR A 265 12.86 6.85 -17.85
CA TYR A 265 13.12 5.65 -17.07
C TYR A 265 12.10 4.55 -17.39
N ASP A 266 12.48 3.33 -17.08
CA ASP A 266 11.58 2.18 -17.01
C ASP A 266 11.20 1.91 -15.55
N PHE A 267 10.18 1.08 -15.31
CA PHE A 267 9.68 0.82 -13.94
C PHE A 267 10.76 0.25 -13.02
N PRO A 268 11.61 -0.72 -13.44
CA PRO A 268 12.64 -1.25 -12.55
C PRO A 268 13.71 -0.21 -12.15
N ASP A 269 13.83 0.92 -12.88
CA ASP A 269 14.77 1.98 -12.50
C ASP A 269 14.41 2.64 -11.15
N ILE A 270 13.20 2.42 -10.63
CA ILE A 270 12.82 2.88 -9.27
C ILE A 270 13.79 2.36 -8.20
N ALA A 271 14.43 1.23 -8.44
CA ALA A 271 15.45 0.66 -7.56
C ALA A 271 16.57 1.64 -7.23
N ARG A 272 16.89 2.60 -8.12
CA ARG A 272 17.91 3.64 -7.89
C ARG A 272 17.56 4.56 -6.70
N TRP A 273 16.29 4.83 -6.50
CA TRP A 273 15.79 5.72 -5.44
C TRP A 273 15.32 4.95 -4.19
N LEU A 274 14.97 3.67 -4.35
CA LEU A 274 14.66 2.79 -3.22
C LEU A 274 15.90 2.42 -2.42
N CYS A 275 17.02 2.14 -3.10
CA CYS A 275 18.27 1.77 -2.46
C CYS A 275 18.78 2.90 -1.55
N PRO A 276 19.23 2.61 -0.31
CA PRO A 276 19.50 1.29 0.27
C PRO A 276 18.37 0.72 1.17
N LYS A 277 17.13 1.18 1.04
CA LYS A 277 16.02 0.70 1.88
C LYS A 277 15.74 -0.78 1.61
N PRO A 278 15.55 -1.63 2.65
CA PRO A 278 15.07 -3.00 2.43
C PRO A 278 13.69 -2.98 1.76
N PHE A 279 13.53 -3.73 0.69
CA PHE A 279 12.26 -3.80 -0.02
C PHE A 279 11.99 -5.22 -0.54
N LEU A 280 10.72 -5.63 -0.50
CA LEU A 280 10.27 -6.91 -1.02
C LEU A 280 9.31 -6.70 -2.18
N PHE A 281 9.62 -7.27 -3.33
CA PHE A 281 8.71 -7.36 -4.48
C PHE A 281 8.25 -8.79 -4.63
N LEU A 282 6.93 -9.00 -4.63
CA LEU A 282 6.29 -10.29 -4.82
C LEU A 282 5.42 -10.26 -6.07
N ASN A 283 5.46 -11.32 -6.88
CA ASN A 283 4.57 -11.45 -8.04
C ASN A 283 4.08 -12.90 -8.20
N GLY A 284 2.85 -13.07 -8.67
CA GLY A 284 2.31 -14.39 -8.97
C GLY A 284 2.90 -14.96 -10.26
N ARG A 285 3.29 -16.26 -10.27
CA ARG A 285 3.80 -16.94 -11.47
C ARG A 285 2.77 -17.04 -12.58
N SER A 286 1.49 -17.00 -12.27
CA SER A 286 0.38 -17.02 -13.23
C SER A 286 -0.39 -15.72 -13.28
N ASP A 287 0.22 -14.61 -12.85
CA ASP A 287 -0.37 -13.28 -12.95
C ASP A 287 -0.49 -12.86 -14.43
N ARG A 288 -1.73 -12.64 -14.87
CA ARG A 288 -2.02 -12.29 -16.27
C ARG A 288 -1.86 -10.79 -16.55
N LEU A 289 -1.84 -9.96 -15.50
CA LEU A 289 -1.66 -8.51 -15.63
C LEU A 289 -0.17 -8.14 -15.68
N PHE A 290 0.66 -8.94 -15.00
CA PHE A 290 2.11 -8.76 -14.92
C PHE A 290 2.81 -10.08 -15.29
N PRO A 291 3.04 -10.31 -16.60
CA PRO A 291 3.60 -11.57 -17.09
C PRO A 291 4.95 -11.88 -16.46
N PRO A 292 5.17 -13.14 -16.01
CA PRO A 292 6.34 -13.50 -15.22
C PRO A 292 7.68 -13.25 -15.92
N ASP A 293 7.77 -13.42 -17.25
CA ASP A 293 9.02 -13.21 -17.99
C ASP A 293 9.46 -11.74 -17.92
N ALA A 294 8.54 -10.78 -18.16
CA ALA A 294 8.82 -9.36 -18.07
C ALA A 294 9.08 -8.92 -16.62
N THR A 295 8.38 -9.54 -15.67
CA THR A 295 8.60 -9.29 -14.24
C THR A 295 9.98 -9.82 -13.80
N GLN A 296 10.41 -10.99 -14.28
CA GLN A 296 11.75 -11.52 -13.98
C GLN A 296 12.85 -10.60 -14.52
N GLU A 297 12.73 -10.15 -15.78
CA GLU A 297 13.69 -9.19 -16.35
C GLU A 297 13.74 -7.89 -15.53
N ALA A 298 12.59 -7.38 -15.11
CA ALA A 298 12.52 -6.20 -14.24
C ALA A 298 13.20 -6.47 -12.88
N PHE A 299 12.98 -7.61 -12.27
CA PHE A 299 13.59 -8.01 -11.00
C PHE A 299 15.12 -8.11 -11.11
N ASP A 300 15.63 -8.76 -12.16
CA ASP A 300 17.06 -8.89 -12.41
C ASP A 300 17.73 -7.51 -12.55
N ARG A 301 17.07 -6.60 -13.27
CA ARG A 301 17.55 -5.24 -13.42
C ARG A 301 17.54 -4.46 -12.09
N MET A 302 16.50 -4.63 -11.28
CA MET A 302 16.42 -4.00 -9.95
C MET A 302 17.50 -4.51 -9.01
N GLN A 303 17.79 -5.84 -9.01
CA GLN A 303 18.86 -6.45 -8.22
C GLN A 303 20.24 -5.89 -8.64
N ALA A 304 20.49 -5.78 -9.94
CA ALA A 304 21.73 -5.18 -10.45
C ALA A 304 21.91 -3.74 -9.97
N LEU A 305 20.85 -2.92 -10.02
CA LEU A 305 20.88 -1.53 -9.58
C LEU A 305 21.14 -1.39 -8.07
N TYR A 306 20.59 -2.31 -7.25
CA TYR A 306 20.90 -2.35 -5.81
C TYR A 306 22.34 -2.75 -5.55
N GLY A 307 22.87 -3.74 -6.28
CA GLY A 307 24.30 -4.12 -6.20
C GLY A 307 25.24 -2.98 -6.56
N GLU A 308 24.98 -2.29 -7.69
CA GLU A 308 25.74 -1.10 -8.12
C GLU A 308 25.75 0.03 -7.07
N ALA A 309 24.65 0.18 -6.32
CA ALA A 309 24.50 1.20 -5.28
C ALA A 309 24.99 0.74 -3.89
N GLY A 310 25.56 -0.47 -3.76
CA GLY A 310 26.04 -1.02 -2.48
C GLY A 310 24.94 -1.49 -1.54
N GLY A 311 23.74 -1.75 -2.07
CA GLY A 311 22.59 -2.26 -1.34
C GLY A 311 22.35 -3.76 -1.52
N GLU A 312 23.35 -4.52 -1.90
CA GLU A 312 23.25 -5.96 -2.14
C GLU A 312 22.59 -6.68 -0.93
N GLY A 313 21.66 -7.60 -1.23
CA GLY A 313 20.91 -8.35 -0.22
C GLY A 313 19.78 -7.57 0.49
N ARG A 314 19.61 -6.28 0.22
CA ARG A 314 18.51 -5.49 0.80
C ARG A 314 17.23 -5.52 -0.04
N LEU A 315 17.33 -5.73 -1.34
CA LEU A 315 16.19 -5.99 -2.20
C LEU A 315 15.89 -7.49 -2.24
N ARG A 316 14.65 -7.87 -1.98
CA ARG A 316 14.14 -9.21 -2.21
C ARG A 316 13.12 -9.18 -3.33
N THR A 317 13.24 -10.10 -4.27
CA THR A 317 12.31 -10.28 -5.39
C THR A 317 11.92 -11.73 -5.46
N GLU A 318 10.64 -12.03 -5.38
CA GLU A 318 10.14 -13.40 -5.25
C GLU A 318 8.90 -13.63 -6.09
N PHE A 319 8.75 -14.85 -6.60
CA PHE A 319 7.51 -15.33 -7.19
C PHE A 319 6.83 -16.33 -6.27
N PHE A 320 5.52 -16.20 -6.13
CA PHE A 320 4.69 -17.19 -5.47
C PHE A 320 3.85 -17.98 -6.48
N ASP A 321 3.39 -19.17 -6.09
CA ASP A 321 2.51 -20.01 -6.90
C ASP A 321 1.08 -19.49 -6.81
N GLY A 322 0.70 -18.64 -7.77
CA GLY A 322 -0.60 -18.00 -7.82
C GLY A 322 -0.69 -16.96 -8.93
N GLY A 323 -1.86 -16.34 -9.03
CA GLY A 323 -2.16 -15.23 -9.95
C GLY A 323 -2.06 -13.88 -9.28
N HIS A 324 -2.94 -12.96 -9.68
CA HIS A 324 -3.06 -11.59 -9.14
C HIS A 324 -3.84 -11.60 -7.81
N HIS A 325 -3.18 -11.97 -6.71
CA HIS A 325 -3.83 -12.31 -5.44
C HIS A 325 -2.92 -12.00 -4.24
N CYS A 326 -3.52 -11.75 -3.07
CA CYS A 326 -2.85 -11.53 -1.79
C CYS A 326 -3.41 -12.50 -0.73
N GLY A 327 -3.25 -13.81 -0.96
CA GLY A 327 -3.80 -14.83 -0.09
C GLY A 327 -3.07 -14.97 1.25
N LEU A 328 -3.50 -15.93 2.05
CA LEU A 328 -2.94 -16.16 3.39
C LEU A 328 -1.43 -16.40 3.37
N ARG A 329 -0.89 -17.11 2.36
CA ARG A 329 0.56 -17.37 2.25
C ARG A 329 1.35 -16.10 1.97
N GLU A 330 0.85 -15.26 1.07
CA GLU A 330 1.46 -13.96 0.76
C GLU A 330 1.38 -13.04 1.98
N GLN A 331 0.27 -13.03 2.70
CA GLN A 331 0.11 -12.26 3.94
C GLN A 331 1.08 -12.71 5.04
N GLU A 332 1.34 -14.03 5.19
CA GLU A 332 2.38 -14.55 6.09
C GLU A 332 3.78 -14.05 5.68
N THR A 333 4.10 -14.11 4.39
CA THR A 333 5.38 -13.63 3.86
C THR A 333 5.57 -12.13 4.14
N ILE A 334 4.50 -11.33 3.98
CA ILE A 334 4.48 -9.89 4.25
C ILE A 334 4.71 -9.62 5.73
N LEU A 335 3.96 -10.29 6.61
CA LEU A 335 4.09 -10.16 8.06
C LEU A 335 5.51 -10.50 8.51
N HIS A 336 6.03 -11.66 8.08
CA HIS A 336 7.38 -12.09 8.42
C HIS A 336 8.47 -11.12 7.89
N PHE A 337 8.28 -10.55 6.71
CA PHE A 337 9.19 -9.52 6.19
C PHE A 337 9.20 -8.30 7.11
N PHE A 338 8.04 -7.77 7.50
CA PHE A 338 7.97 -6.62 8.39
C PHE A 338 8.51 -6.91 9.80
N GLU A 339 8.25 -8.09 10.36
CA GLU A 339 8.86 -8.52 11.62
C GLU A 339 10.39 -8.44 11.56
N ASN A 340 10.99 -8.92 10.48
CA ASN A 340 12.44 -8.90 10.31
C ASN A 340 13.01 -7.49 10.09
N GLN A 341 12.28 -6.59 9.41
CA GLN A 341 12.79 -5.27 9.06
C GLN A 341 12.46 -4.20 10.12
N LEU A 342 11.35 -4.36 10.85
CA LEU A 342 10.84 -3.37 11.80
C LEU A 342 10.93 -3.83 13.27
N SER A 343 11.48 -5.02 13.56
CA SER A 343 11.77 -5.46 14.93
C SER A 343 12.80 -4.54 15.59
N ILE A 344 12.70 -4.36 16.90
CA ILE A 344 13.71 -3.62 17.68
C ILE A 344 15.01 -4.41 17.60
N GLN A 345 16.02 -3.89 16.92
CA GLN A 345 17.39 -4.32 17.14
C GLN A 345 17.80 -3.79 18.52
N TYR A 346 17.52 -4.53 19.58
CA TYR A 346 18.23 -4.35 20.83
C TYR A 346 19.71 -4.48 20.48
N GLY A 347 20.47 -3.39 20.68
CA GLY A 347 21.86 -3.29 20.29
C GLY A 347 22.61 -4.58 20.58
N ARG A 348 23.17 -5.19 19.56
CA ARG A 348 24.07 -6.33 19.68
C ARG A 348 25.32 -5.92 20.48
N LYS A 349 25.22 -5.92 21.78
CA LYS A 349 26.36 -6.25 22.64
C LYS A 349 26.47 -7.77 22.64
N GLY A 350 27.45 -8.26 21.91
CA GLY A 350 27.88 -9.61 21.68
C GLY A 350 27.21 -10.70 22.53
N ILE A 351 26.33 -11.47 21.90
CA ILE A 351 26.04 -12.85 22.32
C ILE A 351 25.97 -13.65 21.02
N HIS A 352 26.93 -14.57 20.86
CA HIS A 352 26.88 -15.62 19.84
C HIS A 352 25.63 -16.48 20.09
N PRO A 353 24.85 -16.86 19.07
CA PRO A 353 23.81 -17.85 19.30
C PRO A 353 24.45 -19.22 19.55
N SER A 354 24.28 -19.75 20.73
CA SER A 354 24.40 -21.19 20.98
C SER A 354 23.17 -21.87 20.37
N GLU A 355 23.39 -22.87 19.54
CA GLU A 355 22.40 -23.81 19.08
C GLU A 355 21.60 -24.37 20.28
N THR A 356 20.30 -24.20 20.25
CA THR A 356 19.21 -24.95 20.86
C THR A 356 18.07 -23.99 21.26
N ASP A 357 17.04 -23.87 20.44
CA ASP A 357 15.65 -24.00 20.86
C ASP A 357 14.68 -23.96 19.66
N SER A 358 14.26 -25.12 19.24
CA SER A 358 13.25 -25.35 18.17
C SER A 358 11.86 -25.52 18.78
N GLY A 359 11.46 -24.70 19.76
CA GLY A 359 10.29 -25.00 20.57
C GLY A 359 9.23 -23.90 20.75
N GLN A 360 9.40 -22.69 20.24
CA GLN A 360 8.46 -21.59 20.54
C GLN A 360 7.68 -20.99 19.37
N ALA A 361 7.90 -21.42 18.12
CA ALA A 361 7.14 -20.91 16.97
C ALA A 361 5.67 -21.42 16.90
N ASP A 362 5.36 -22.51 17.59
CA ASP A 362 4.00 -23.14 17.54
C ASP A 362 2.96 -22.48 18.44
N GLY A 363 3.34 -21.61 19.35
CA GLY A 363 2.43 -21.05 20.37
C GLY A 363 1.50 -19.95 19.86
N LEU A 364 1.92 -19.11 18.94
CA LEU A 364 1.14 -17.99 18.40
C LEU A 364 0.13 -18.44 17.34
N CYS A 365 0.50 -19.37 16.49
CA CYS A 365 -0.38 -19.96 15.48
C CYS A 365 -1.51 -20.80 16.11
N ALA A 366 -1.27 -21.43 17.27
CA ALA A 366 -2.27 -22.22 18.00
C ALA A 366 -3.33 -21.35 18.72
N ARG A 367 -3.00 -20.12 19.08
CA ARG A 367 -3.93 -19.18 19.73
C ARG A 367 -4.95 -18.63 18.73
N TRP A 368 -4.52 -18.31 17.51
CA TRP A 368 -5.41 -17.77 16.47
C TRP A 368 -6.46 -18.80 15.97
N ARG A 369 -6.08 -20.10 15.88
CA ARG A 369 -7.01 -21.18 15.45
C ARG A 369 -8.10 -21.52 16.47
N ARG A 370 -8.03 -21.04 17.71
CA ARG A 370 -9.04 -21.30 18.75
C ARG A 370 -10.15 -20.26 18.82
N CYS A 371 -9.96 -19.08 18.24
CA CYS A 371 -10.98 -18.01 18.28
C CYS A 371 -11.92 -18.00 17.06
N HIS A 372 -11.69 -18.86 16.05
CA HIS A 372 -12.46 -18.86 14.81
C HIS A 372 -13.04 -20.24 14.46
N ARG A 373 -13.47 -20.99 15.48
CA ARG A 373 -14.41 -22.11 15.30
C ARG A 373 -15.76 -21.83 15.94
#